data_84ee17d51b275a9268f390f85fede224
#
_entry.id   84ee17d51b275a9268f390f85fede224
#
_cell.length_a   1.000
_cell.length_b   1.000
_cell.length_c   1.000
_cell.angle_alpha   90.00
_cell.angle_beta   90.00
_cell.angle_gamma   90.00
#
_symmetry.space_group_name_H-M   'P 1'
#
loop_
_entity.id
_entity.type
_entity.pdbx_description
1 polymer ?
#
loop_
_entity_poly.entity_id
_entity_poly.type
_entity_poly.pdbx_seq_one_letter_code
_entity_poly.pdbx_strand_id
1 'polypeptide(L)'
;TNDEIIQQILYYLLLNDANPGKRLQAVSLLETVPAHNNKKLVLISSVLSETNTGVRLRALDLLSQFETDKTIRDACLKILLEDQNEAVRMGALSILANSPSADIVPALRVVSLMDQNEYIRERAVEVMTDISYLAEDQALEVIQ
;
A
#
# COMPACT_ATOMS: atom_id res chain seq x y z
N THR A 1 27.65 6.21 -8.31
CA THR A 1 27.50 7.65 -8.07
C THR A 1 27.24 7.94 -6.59
N ASN A 2 27.44 9.18 -6.17
CA ASN A 2 27.11 9.60 -4.80
C ASN A 2 25.62 9.39 -4.46
N ASP A 3 24.74 9.61 -5.43
CA ASP A 3 23.29 9.42 -5.25
C ASP A 3 22.94 7.95 -4.98
N GLU A 4 23.58 7.02 -5.67
CA GLU A 4 23.38 5.59 -5.43
C GLU A 4 23.86 5.18 -4.03
N ILE A 5 25.00 5.72 -3.58
CA ILE A 5 25.52 5.47 -2.23
C ILE A 5 24.55 6.00 -1.17
N ILE A 6 24.02 7.21 -1.36
CA ILE A 6 23.05 7.82 -0.45
C ILE A 6 21.77 6.97 -0.40
N GLN A 7 21.27 6.49 -1.54
CA GLN A 7 20.12 5.61 -1.59
C GLN A 7 20.35 4.33 -0.79
N GLN A 8 21.49 3.69 -0.96
CA GLN A 8 21.83 2.46 -0.23
C GLN A 8 21.92 2.71 1.29
N ILE A 9 22.46 3.85 1.69
CA ILE A 9 22.51 4.23 3.11
C ILE A 9 21.08 4.41 3.66
N LEU A 10 20.20 5.10 2.94
CA LEU A 10 18.82 5.30 3.36
C LEU A 10 18.06 3.99 3.49
N TYR A 11 18.23 3.07 2.53
CA TYR A 11 17.62 1.74 2.61
C TYR A 11 18.11 0.96 3.82
N TYR A 12 19.42 0.99 4.07
CA TYR A 12 20.00 0.31 5.24
C TYR A 12 19.46 0.88 6.56
N LEU A 13 19.43 2.21 6.69
CA LEU A 13 18.92 2.88 7.89
C LEU A 13 17.45 2.55 8.14
N LEU A 14 16.63 2.61 7.10
CA LEU A 14 15.20 2.31 7.21
C LEU A 14 14.96 0.88 7.70
N LEU A 15 15.72 -0.08 7.20
CA LEU A 15 15.49 -1.48 7.51
C LEU A 15 16.21 -1.94 8.80
N ASN A 16 17.25 -1.26 9.25
CA ASN A 16 18.13 -1.78 10.29
C ASN A 16 18.38 -0.85 11.47
N ASP A 17 18.16 0.45 11.38
CA ASP A 17 18.46 1.34 12.51
C ASP A 17 17.57 1.03 13.71
N ALA A 18 18.18 0.97 14.90
CA ALA A 18 17.46 0.66 16.12
C ALA A 18 16.52 1.79 16.58
N ASN A 19 16.80 3.04 16.16
CA ASN A 19 16.03 4.21 16.57
C ASN A 19 14.89 4.45 15.57
N PRO A 20 13.61 4.36 15.99
CA PRO A 20 12.49 4.60 15.09
C PRO A 20 12.44 6.01 14.51
N GLY A 21 12.96 7.01 15.23
CA GLY A 21 13.06 8.38 14.72
C GLY A 21 14.02 8.48 13.54
N LYS A 22 15.12 7.75 13.57
CA LYS A 22 16.05 7.68 12.44
C LYS A 22 15.46 6.91 11.26
N ARG A 23 14.73 5.83 11.53
CA ARG A 23 13.99 5.12 10.47
C ARG A 23 12.95 6.01 9.82
N LEU A 24 12.22 6.82 10.61
CA LEU A 24 11.26 7.78 10.07
C LEU A 24 11.93 8.86 9.21
N GLN A 25 13.08 9.37 9.63
CA GLN A 25 13.87 10.30 8.82
C GLN A 25 14.31 9.65 7.51
N ALA A 26 14.80 8.43 7.57
CA ALA A 26 15.25 7.69 6.38
C ALA A 26 14.12 7.48 5.38
N VAL A 27 12.96 7.00 5.82
CA VAL A 27 11.83 6.79 4.92
C VAL A 27 11.34 8.11 4.33
N SER A 28 11.31 9.19 5.11
CA SER A 28 10.89 10.49 4.62
C SER A 28 11.83 11.04 3.54
N LEU A 29 13.13 10.83 3.69
CA LEU A 29 14.12 11.23 2.68
C LEU A 29 14.00 10.41 1.38
N LEU A 30 13.43 9.22 1.43
CA LEU A 30 13.17 8.41 0.24
C LEU A 30 12.16 9.07 -0.71
N GLU A 31 11.37 10.03 -0.25
CA GLU A 31 10.49 10.80 -1.14
C GLU A 31 11.27 11.47 -2.27
N THR A 32 12.49 11.92 -2.00
CA THR A 32 13.35 12.59 -2.98
C THR A 32 14.07 11.64 -3.93
N VAL A 33 14.08 10.34 -3.61
CA VAL A 33 14.70 9.31 -4.46
C VAL A 33 13.73 8.96 -5.59
N PRO A 34 14.22 8.88 -6.86
CA PRO A 34 13.35 8.51 -7.98
C PRO A 34 12.65 7.17 -7.75
N ALA A 35 11.41 7.06 -8.25
CA ALA A 35 10.64 5.83 -8.17
C ALA A 35 11.25 4.77 -9.08
N HIS A 36 11.78 3.71 -8.48
CA HIS A 36 12.32 2.54 -9.18
C HIS A 36 12.12 1.28 -8.33
N ASN A 37 12.42 0.13 -8.92
CA ASN A 37 12.08 -1.16 -8.32
C ASN A 37 12.69 -1.38 -6.92
N ASN A 38 13.95 -0.97 -6.70
CA ASN A 38 14.59 -1.14 -5.39
C ASN A 38 13.91 -0.32 -4.30
N LYS A 39 13.55 0.93 -4.57
CA LYS A 39 12.79 1.76 -3.64
C LYS A 39 11.45 1.12 -3.29
N LYS A 40 10.71 0.63 -4.28
CA LYS A 40 9.43 -0.06 -4.09
C LYS A 40 9.58 -1.26 -3.17
N LEU A 41 10.53 -2.14 -3.43
CA LEU A 41 10.75 -3.35 -2.64
C LEU A 41 11.15 -3.05 -1.19
N VAL A 42 11.99 -2.04 -0.98
CA VAL A 42 12.39 -1.59 0.37
C VAL A 42 11.19 -1.04 1.14
N LEU A 43 10.35 -0.24 0.49
CA LEU A 43 9.13 0.29 1.11
C LEU A 43 8.15 -0.82 1.47
N ILE A 44 7.94 -1.80 0.60
CA ILE A 44 7.10 -2.97 0.88
C ILE A 44 7.64 -3.73 2.10
N SER A 45 8.93 -4.01 2.12
CA SER A 45 9.58 -4.68 3.25
C SER A 45 9.38 -3.88 4.55
N SER A 46 9.54 -2.57 4.50
CA SER A 46 9.31 -1.69 5.65
C SER A 46 7.88 -1.79 6.17
N VAL A 47 6.88 -1.69 5.31
CA VAL A 47 5.48 -1.78 5.76
C VAL A 47 5.18 -3.13 6.41
N LEU A 48 5.71 -4.22 5.85
CA LEU A 48 5.41 -5.57 6.33
C LEU A 48 6.15 -5.94 7.63
N SER A 49 7.36 -5.40 7.86
CA SER A 49 8.21 -5.80 8.98
C SER A 49 8.42 -4.72 10.05
N GLU A 50 8.07 -3.49 9.78
CA GLU A 50 8.28 -2.35 10.68
C GLU A 50 7.33 -2.44 11.88
N THR A 51 7.83 -2.13 13.06
CA THR A 51 7.04 -2.11 14.30
C THR A 51 6.47 -0.74 14.62
N ASN A 52 7.11 0.34 14.17
CA ASN A 52 6.64 1.71 14.42
C ASN A 52 5.58 2.12 13.42
N THR A 53 4.39 2.46 13.92
CA THR A 53 3.24 2.83 13.08
C THR A 53 3.52 4.04 12.20
N GLY A 54 4.22 5.05 12.71
CA GLY A 54 4.56 6.24 11.93
C GLY A 54 5.44 5.93 10.72
N VAL A 55 6.44 5.08 10.90
CA VAL A 55 7.30 4.62 9.79
C VAL A 55 6.49 3.83 8.78
N ARG A 56 5.61 2.94 9.24
CA ARG A 56 4.75 2.12 8.38
C ARG A 56 3.82 2.98 7.53
N LEU A 57 3.16 3.96 8.16
CA LEU A 57 2.23 4.86 7.45
C LEU A 57 2.97 5.73 6.42
N ARG A 58 4.18 6.18 6.75
CA ARG A 58 4.99 6.96 5.80
C ARG A 58 5.43 6.12 4.61
N ALA A 59 5.81 4.86 4.86
CA ALA A 59 6.15 3.93 3.78
C ALA A 59 4.96 3.64 2.87
N LEU A 60 3.76 3.45 3.42
CA LEU A 60 2.52 3.30 2.63
C LEU A 60 2.22 4.54 1.79
N ASP A 61 2.38 5.73 2.36
CA ASP A 61 2.18 6.98 1.65
C ASP A 61 3.11 7.07 0.42
N LEU A 62 4.37 6.70 0.58
CA LEU A 62 5.31 6.67 -0.54
C LEU A 62 4.98 5.58 -1.56
N LEU A 63 4.50 4.41 -1.12
CA LEU A 63 4.03 3.36 -2.03
C LEU A 63 2.83 3.79 -2.85
N SER A 64 1.98 4.65 -2.32
CA SER A 64 0.81 5.17 -3.05
C SER A 64 1.17 5.99 -4.28
N GLN A 65 2.41 6.44 -4.38
CA GLN A 65 2.93 7.22 -5.52
C GLN A 65 3.38 6.33 -6.68
N PHE A 66 3.55 5.03 -6.45
CA PHE A 66 3.87 4.07 -7.49
C PHE A 66 2.60 3.63 -8.21
N GLU A 67 2.75 3.21 -9.46
CA GLU A 67 1.71 2.43 -10.13
C GLU A 67 1.49 1.13 -9.34
N THR A 68 0.23 0.79 -9.07
CA THR A 68 -0.12 -0.39 -8.28
C THR A 68 0.04 -1.64 -9.14
N ASP A 69 1.21 -2.22 -9.12
CA ASP A 69 1.50 -3.51 -9.76
C ASP A 69 1.07 -4.70 -8.88
N LYS A 70 1.29 -5.91 -9.37
CA LYS A 70 0.94 -7.13 -8.63
C LYS A 70 1.65 -7.20 -7.27
N THR A 71 2.92 -6.77 -7.20
CA THR A 71 3.70 -6.83 -5.95
C THR A 71 3.13 -5.91 -4.87
N ILE A 72 2.79 -4.68 -5.24
CA ILE A 72 2.13 -3.73 -4.32
C ILE A 72 0.74 -4.24 -3.96
N ARG A 73 -0.02 -4.73 -4.93
CA ARG A 73 -1.37 -5.25 -4.70
C ARG A 73 -1.38 -6.41 -3.72
N ASP A 74 -0.50 -7.39 -3.91
CA ASP A 74 -0.41 -8.54 -3.03
C ASP A 74 -0.02 -8.13 -1.59
N ALA A 75 0.92 -7.19 -1.45
CA ALA A 75 1.30 -6.65 -0.15
C ALA A 75 0.13 -5.91 0.52
N CYS A 76 -0.59 -5.08 -0.22
CA CYS A 76 -1.75 -4.35 0.30
C CYS A 76 -2.90 -5.28 0.69
N LEU A 77 -3.14 -6.35 -0.08
CA LEU A 77 -4.14 -7.36 0.28
C LEU A 77 -3.78 -8.08 1.57
N LYS A 78 -2.52 -8.45 1.75
CA LYS A 78 -2.05 -9.07 2.99
C LYS A 78 -2.23 -8.12 4.18
N ILE A 79 -1.85 -6.87 4.05
CA ILE A 79 -2.02 -5.86 5.09
C ILE A 79 -3.50 -5.67 5.44
N LEU A 80 -4.35 -5.51 4.44
CA LEU A 80 -5.79 -5.28 4.63
C LEU A 80 -6.46 -6.44 5.38
N LEU A 81 -6.05 -7.67 5.09
CA LEU A 81 -6.67 -8.87 5.68
C LEU A 81 -6.10 -9.23 7.06
N GLU A 82 -4.83 -8.94 7.32
CA GLU A 82 -4.12 -9.51 8.47
C GLU A 82 -3.58 -8.48 9.46
N ASP A 83 -3.40 -7.21 9.06
CA ASP A 83 -2.74 -6.23 9.92
C ASP A 83 -3.63 -5.83 11.11
N GLN A 84 -3.02 -5.74 12.28
CA GLN A 84 -3.76 -5.38 13.50
C GLN A 84 -4.06 -3.89 13.60
N ASN A 85 -3.29 -3.04 12.92
CA ASN A 85 -3.45 -1.59 13.00
C ASN A 85 -4.46 -1.11 11.94
N GLU A 86 -5.55 -0.51 12.40
CA GLU A 86 -6.63 -0.04 11.51
C GLU A 86 -6.18 1.07 10.55
N ALA A 87 -5.27 1.97 10.98
CA ALA A 87 -4.77 3.02 10.10
C ALA A 87 -3.92 2.44 8.96
N VAL A 88 -3.16 1.40 9.24
CA VAL A 88 -2.35 0.70 8.25
C VAL A 88 -3.26 -0.07 7.29
N ARG A 89 -4.29 -0.76 7.78
CA ARG A 89 -5.30 -1.40 6.91
C ARG A 89 -5.99 -0.40 6.01
N MET A 90 -6.34 0.77 6.55
CA MET A 90 -6.95 1.85 5.77
C MET A 90 -6.04 2.36 4.66
N GLY A 91 -4.76 2.55 4.98
CA GLY A 91 -3.76 2.96 3.98
C GLY A 91 -3.64 1.96 2.83
N ALA A 92 -3.62 0.66 3.14
CA ALA A 92 -3.60 -0.40 2.15
C ALA A 92 -4.87 -0.39 1.28
N LEU A 93 -6.03 -0.25 1.89
CA LEU A 93 -7.30 -0.16 1.16
C LEU A 93 -7.33 1.06 0.22
N SER A 94 -6.79 2.19 0.65
CA SER A 94 -6.70 3.39 -0.19
C SER A 94 -5.84 3.16 -1.44
N ILE A 95 -4.73 2.46 -1.31
CA ILE A 95 -3.90 2.09 -2.47
C ILE A 95 -4.68 1.18 -3.43
N LEU A 96 -5.35 0.15 -2.90
CA LEU A 96 -6.16 -0.77 -3.70
C LEU A 96 -7.32 -0.06 -4.40
N ALA A 97 -7.94 0.92 -3.74
CA ALA A 97 -9.05 1.70 -4.29
C ALA A 97 -8.62 2.57 -5.49
N ASN A 98 -7.37 3.01 -5.52
CA ASN A 98 -6.83 3.83 -6.62
C ASN A 98 -6.56 3.03 -7.89
N SER A 99 -6.48 1.71 -7.79
CA SER A 99 -6.28 0.81 -8.93
C SER A 99 -7.23 -0.38 -8.83
N PRO A 100 -8.55 -0.13 -8.96
CA PRO A 100 -9.55 -1.16 -8.78
C PRO A 100 -9.47 -2.22 -9.86
N SER A 101 -9.52 -3.50 -9.46
CA SER A 101 -9.54 -4.62 -10.38
C SER A 101 -10.39 -5.77 -9.81
N ALA A 102 -10.92 -6.61 -10.70
CA ALA A 102 -11.83 -7.70 -10.31
C ALA A 102 -11.18 -8.71 -9.36
N ASP A 103 -9.88 -8.90 -9.43
CA ASP A 103 -9.16 -9.88 -8.62
C ASP A 103 -9.06 -9.53 -7.13
N ILE A 104 -9.32 -8.29 -6.73
CA ILE A 104 -9.37 -7.91 -5.31
C ILE A 104 -10.76 -8.09 -4.69
N VAL A 105 -11.79 -8.35 -5.47
CA VAL A 105 -13.18 -8.46 -4.98
C VAL A 105 -13.36 -9.53 -3.91
N PRO A 106 -12.80 -10.74 -4.03
CA PRO A 106 -12.95 -11.73 -2.96
C PRO A 106 -12.43 -11.25 -1.60
N ALA A 107 -11.29 -10.57 -1.58
CA ALA A 107 -10.73 -10.00 -0.35
C ALA A 107 -11.60 -8.86 0.19
N LEU A 108 -12.09 -7.97 -0.67
CA LEU A 108 -12.97 -6.87 -0.27
C LEU A 108 -14.28 -7.38 0.32
N ARG A 109 -14.80 -8.49 -0.21
CA ARG A 109 -16.01 -9.12 0.33
C ARG A 109 -15.81 -9.59 1.77
N VAL A 110 -14.67 -10.24 2.05
CA VAL A 110 -14.31 -10.64 3.41
C VAL A 110 -14.19 -9.40 4.32
N VAL A 111 -13.48 -8.38 3.88
CA VAL A 111 -13.27 -7.15 4.66
C VAL A 111 -14.60 -6.44 4.95
N SER A 112 -15.51 -6.38 3.99
CA SER A 112 -16.83 -5.74 4.16
C SER A 112 -17.70 -6.41 5.21
N LEU A 113 -17.44 -7.69 5.49
CA LEU A 113 -18.20 -8.47 6.46
C LEU A 113 -17.47 -8.60 7.80
N MET A 114 -16.15 -8.65 7.82
CA MET A 114 -15.36 -9.13 8.95
C MET A 114 -14.45 -8.09 9.58
N ASP A 115 -14.13 -6.99 8.92
CA ASP A 115 -13.22 -6.00 9.51
C ASP A 115 -13.87 -5.38 10.78
N GLN A 116 -13.07 -5.23 11.82
CA GLN A 116 -13.54 -4.66 13.09
C GLN A 116 -13.90 -3.17 12.97
N ASN A 117 -13.29 -2.46 12.02
CA ASN A 117 -13.54 -1.03 11.81
C ASN A 117 -14.69 -0.84 10.82
N GLU A 118 -15.74 -0.16 11.26
CA GLU A 118 -16.93 0.10 10.45
C GLU A 118 -16.61 0.88 9.18
N TYR A 119 -15.74 1.89 9.27
CA TYR A 119 -15.36 2.70 8.12
C TYR A 119 -14.65 1.86 7.05
N ILE A 120 -13.80 0.92 7.46
CA ILE A 120 -13.13 -0.01 6.54
C ILE A 120 -14.15 -0.92 5.87
N ARG A 121 -15.12 -1.46 6.61
CA ARG A 121 -16.19 -2.28 6.04
C ARG A 121 -16.97 -1.52 4.96
N GLU A 122 -17.38 -0.30 5.29
CA GLU A 122 -18.14 0.55 4.36
C GLU A 122 -17.32 0.92 3.12
N ARG A 123 -16.06 1.28 3.32
CA ARG A 123 -15.16 1.63 2.20
C ARG A 123 -14.92 0.43 1.27
N ALA A 124 -14.82 -0.78 1.81
CA ALA A 124 -14.69 -1.99 1.01
C ALA A 124 -15.92 -2.20 0.10
N VAL A 125 -17.13 -1.93 0.62
CA VAL A 125 -18.36 -1.98 -0.18
C VAL A 125 -18.33 -0.95 -1.31
N GLU A 126 -17.91 0.28 -1.02
CA GLU A 126 -17.80 1.33 -2.05
C GLU A 126 -16.83 0.93 -3.17
N VAL A 127 -15.67 0.37 -2.82
CA VAL A 127 -14.69 -0.07 -3.83
C VAL A 127 -15.24 -1.21 -4.67
N MET A 128 -15.94 -2.18 -4.08
CA MET A 128 -16.60 -3.25 -4.82
C MET A 128 -17.66 -2.70 -5.80
N THR A 129 -18.41 -1.70 -5.36
CA THR A 129 -19.41 -1.03 -6.21
C THR A 129 -18.75 -0.34 -7.39
N ASP A 130 -17.65 0.38 -7.16
CA ASP A 130 -16.87 1.04 -8.21
C ASP A 130 -16.35 0.03 -9.24
N ILE A 131 -15.84 -1.11 -8.77
CA ILE A 131 -15.37 -2.19 -9.65
C ILE A 131 -16.50 -2.75 -10.51
N SER A 132 -17.69 -2.93 -9.93
CA SER A 132 -18.87 -3.41 -10.65
C SER A 132 -19.28 -2.44 -11.76
N TYR A 133 -19.32 -1.14 -11.49
CA TYR A 133 -19.64 -0.13 -12.49
C TYR A 133 -18.61 -0.10 -13.63
N LEU A 134 -17.34 -0.18 -13.33
CA LEU A 134 -16.27 -0.21 -14.35
C LEU A 134 -16.41 -1.45 -15.25
N ALA A 135 -16.75 -2.60 -14.70
CA ALA A 135 -16.98 -3.82 -15.48
C ALA A 135 -18.19 -3.69 -16.41
N GLU A 136 -19.28 -3.06 -15.95
CA GLU A 136 -20.47 -2.79 -16.77
C GLU A 136 -20.16 -1.82 -17.92
N ASP A 137 -19.43 -0.73 -17.65
CA ASP A 137 -19.03 0.23 -18.67
C ASP A 137 -18.16 -0.44 -19.75
N GLN A 138 -17.21 -1.28 -19.36
CA GLN A 138 -16.36 -2.03 -20.28
C GLN A 138 -17.18 -3.00 -21.15
N ALA A 139 -18.18 -3.66 -20.58
CA ALA A 139 -19.05 -4.56 -21.31
C ALA A 139 -19.91 -3.80 -22.35
N LEU A 140 -20.37 -2.59 -22.03
CA LEU A 140 -21.12 -1.74 -22.96
C LEU A 140 -20.25 -1.24 -24.11
N GLU A 141 -18.99 -0.90 -23.87
CA GLU A 141 -18.04 -0.49 -24.91
C GLU A 141 -17.78 -1.61 -25.92
N VAL A 142 -17.70 -2.85 -25.47
CA VAL A 142 -17.49 -4.02 -26.34
C VAL A 142 -18.71 -4.29 -27.26
N ILE A 143 -19.93 -3.97 -26.81
CA ILE A 143 -21.17 -4.19 -27.58
C ILE A 143 -21.35 -3.11 -28.65
N GLN A 144 -20.81 -1.93 -28.46
CA GLN A 144 -20.88 -0.82 -29.43
C GLN A 144 -19.79 -0.95 -30.49
#